data_482724bb1f45a9538739da5801a00859
#
_entry.id   482724bb1f45a9538739da5801a00859
#
_cell.length_a   1.000
_cell.length_b   1.000
_cell.length_c   1.000
_cell.angle_alpha   90.00
_cell.angle_beta   90.00
_cell.angle_gamma   90.00
#
_symmetry.space_group_name_H-M   'P 1'
#
loop_
_entity.id
_entity.type
_entity.pdbx_description
1 polymer ?
#
loop_
_entity_poly.entity_id
_entity_poly.type
_entity_poly.pdbx_seq_one_letter_code
_entity_poly.pdbx_strand_id
1 'polypeptide(L)'
;MKLYLQYGALIAVLSQIYFAPHENFVAPLSLGLVLLGITIRDELIKKPVMLAAIAGVFAAVLRLIMMLYSGNNADVISVILDSLVIYILYAALYQFLSGVMGEDYLPDMLFTMLMADLISNLVSLAICNKMSDERAAWLLVIAAIRSALVLAISQKNREVQYEKLTSFAANIYADIFFLQKSKKQLDEMTARSFSIYQTLPHESPLRQQALSLANMGHEVMKDYSNIVSGLAKAIQVTQQESPMLLSQICRILEAGTRETIAPARLHIHLEGDILIKGYYDFFIVLNNLIINAAQAGAHQITAELTAKNRSIT
;
A
#
# COMPACT_ATOMS: atom_id res chain seq x y z
N MET A 1 -12.29 -5.15 -18.39
CA MET A 1 -12.26 -6.48 -19.03
C MET A 1 -10.83 -7.04 -19.14
N LYS A 2 -9.87 -6.33 -19.79
CA LYS A 2 -8.48 -6.85 -19.97
C LYS A 2 -7.82 -7.33 -18.67
N LEU A 3 -7.94 -6.56 -17.59
CA LEU A 3 -7.38 -6.89 -16.27
C LEU A 3 -7.97 -8.20 -15.70
N TYR A 4 -9.30 -8.38 -15.81
CA TYR A 4 -9.98 -9.60 -15.34
C TYR A 4 -9.51 -10.85 -16.09
N LEU A 5 -9.27 -10.73 -17.40
CA LEU A 5 -8.74 -11.83 -18.20
C LEU A 5 -7.30 -12.17 -17.82
N GLN A 6 -6.46 -11.17 -17.59
CA GLN A 6 -5.07 -11.37 -17.17
C GLN A 6 -4.96 -12.06 -15.80
N TYR A 7 -5.66 -11.53 -14.79
CA TYR A 7 -5.68 -12.16 -13.46
C TYR A 7 -6.37 -13.53 -13.49
N GLY A 8 -7.48 -13.68 -14.21
CA GLY A 8 -8.16 -14.97 -14.36
C GLY A 8 -7.26 -16.03 -14.98
N ALA A 9 -6.53 -15.70 -16.05
CA ALA A 9 -5.58 -16.61 -16.67
C ALA A 9 -4.42 -16.95 -15.73
N LEU A 10 -3.87 -15.96 -15.01
CA LEU A 10 -2.78 -16.17 -14.06
C LEU A 10 -3.22 -17.08 -12.89
N ILE A 11 -4.41 -16.85 -12.33
CA ILE A 11 -5.00 -17.68 -11.29
C ILE A 11 -5.17 -19.12 -11.80
N ALA A 12 -5.68 -19.30 -13.03
CA ALA A 12 -5.89 -20.60 -13.63
C ALA A 12 -4.56 -21.36 -13.86
N VAL A 13 -3.51 -20.69 -14.33
CA VAL A 13 -2.17 -21.29 -14.48
C VAL A 13 -1.61 -21.69 -13.12
N LEU A 14 -1.66 -20.81 -12.12
CA LEU A 14 -1.20 -21.12 -10.77
C LEU A 14 -2.04 -22.20 -10.09
N SER A 15 -3.28 -22.40 -10.51
CA SER A 15 -4.12 -23.48 -9.99
C SER A 15 -3.63 -24.87 -10.39
N GLN A 16 -2.80 -24.96 -11.43
CA GLN A 16 -2.18 -26.24 -11.84
C GLN A 16 -0.94 -26.57 -10.98
N ILE A 17 -0.42 -25.58 -10.25
CA ILE A 17 0.67 -25.80 -9.29
C ILE A 17 0.02 -26.12 -7.95
N TYR A 18 0.12 -27.37 -7.55
CA TYR A 18 -0.44 -27.83 -6.29
C TYR A 18 0.55 -28.75 -5.57
N PHE A 19 0.51 -28.66 -4.24
CA PHE A 19 1.28 -29.53 -3.35
C PHE A 19 0.33 -30.56 -2.74
N ALA A 20 0.58 -31.83 -3.03
CA ALA A 20 -0.14 -32.96 -2.45
C ALA A 20 0.87 -33.83 -1.67
N PRO A 21 0.85 -33.81 -0.32
CA PRO A 21 1.84 -34.56 0.47
C PRO A 21 1.73 -36.07 0.39
N HIS A 22 0.63 -36.61 -0.14
CA HIS A 22 0.41 -38.04 -0.29
C HIS A 22 -0.43 -38.34 -1.54
N GLU A 23 -0.25 -39.51 -2.19
CA GLU A 23 -0.96 -39.89 -3.42
C GLU A 23 -2.50 -39.94 -3.28
N ASN A 24 -3.00 -40.14 -2.06
CA ASN A 24 -4.44 -40.12 -1.74
C ASN A 24 -4.98 -38.75 -1.37
N PHE A 25 -4.18 -37.70 -1.52
CA PHE A 25 -4.55 -36.33 -1.13
C PHE A 25 -5.55 -35.73 -2.12
N VAL A 26 -6.77 -35.50 -1.65
CA VAL A 26 -7.89 -35.10 -2.51
C VAL A 26 -8.12 -33.60 -2.57
N ALA A 27 -7.46 -32.84 -1.71
CA ALA A 27 -7.55 -31.39 -1.71
C ALA A 27 -6.14 -30.78 -1.74
N PRO A 28 -5.56 -30.62 -2.93
CA PRO A 28 -4.22 -30.05 -3.03
C PRO A 28 -4.18 -28.57 -2.62
N LEU A 29 -3.08 -28.16 -1.99
CA LEU A 29 -2.79 -26.75 -1.74
C LEU A 29 -2.58 -26.03 -3.10
N SER A 30 -3.64 -25.45 -3.64
CA SER A 30 -3.61 -24.75 -4.93
C SER A 30 -3.14 -23.29 -4.75
N LEU A 31 -2.09 -22.89 -5.45
CA LEU A 31 -1.62 -21.50 -5.48
C LEU A 31 -2.62 -20.57 -6.18
N GLY A 32 -3.47 -21.08 -7.05
CA GLY A 32 -4.52 -20.30 -7.70
C GLY A 32 -5.54 -19.74 -6.72
N LEU A 33 -5.97 -20.52 -5.71
CA LEU A 33 -6.87 -20.03 -4.66
C LEU A 33 -6.20 -19.04 -3.73
N VAL A 34 -4.92 -19.20 -3.44
CA VAL A 34 -4.14 -18.21 -2.67
C VAL A 34 -4.09 -16.88 -3.41
N LEU A 35 -3.78 -16.89 -4.73
CA LEU A 35 -3.76 -15.65 -5.53
C LEU A 35 -5.15 -15.02 -5.64
N LEU A 36 -6.20 -15.82 -5.80
CA LEU A 36 -7.58 -15.32 -5.80
C LEU A 36 -7.89 -14.62 -4.47
N GLY A 37 -7.56 -15.24 -3.34
CA GLY A 37 -7.76 -14.66 -2.01
C GLY A 37 -7.04 -13.32 -1.83
N ILE A 38 -5.77 -13.24 -2.26
CA ILE A 38 -4.99 -11.98 -2.24
C ILE A 38 -5.66 -10.92 -3.12
N THR A 39 -6.07 -11.29 -4.33
CA THR A 39 -6.65 -10.35 -5.30
C THR A 39 -7.98 -9.77 -4.81
N ILE A 40 -8.78 -10.58 -4.12
CA ILE A 40 -10.06 -10.16 -3.54
C ILE A 40 -9.80 -9.25 -2.33
N ARG A 41 -8.95 -9.69 -1.41
CA ARG A 41 -8.66 -8.97 -0.18
C ARG A 41 -7.98 -7.61 -0.39
N ASP A 42 -7.03 -7.54 -1.32
CA ASP A 42 -6.31 -6.30 -1.62
C ASP A 42 -7.10 -5.38 -2.56
N GLU A 43 -8.38 -5.70 -2.80
CA GLU A 43 -9.32 -4.93 -3.64
C GLU A 43 -8.78 -4.58 -5.03
N LEU A 44 -7.88 -5.41 -5.55
CA LEU A 44 -7.27 -5.19 -6.86
C LEU A 44 -8.30 -5.20 -7.99
N ILE A 45 -9.48 -5.80 -7.74
CA ILE A 45 -10.57 -5.95 -8.70
C ILE A 45 -11.93 -5.67 -8.03
N LYS A 46 -12.73 -4.80 -8.67
CA LYS A 46 -14.04 -4.35 -8.15
C LYS A 46 -15.13 -5.43 -8.09
N LYS A 47 -15.04 -6.48 -8.92
CA LYS A 47 -16.05 -7.55 -9.02
C LYS A 47 -15.41 -8.92 -8.81
N PRO A 48 -15.20 -9.36 -7.55
CA PRO A 48 -14.48 -10.59 -7.24
C PRO A 48 -15.15 -11.84 -7.80
N VAL A 49 -16.49 -11.95 -7.74
CA VAL A 49 -17.23 -13.12 -8.26
C VAL A 49 -17.06 -13.25 -9.78
N MET A 50 -17.02 -12.14 -10.51
CA MET A 50 -16.77 -12.16 -11.95
C MET A 50 -15.34 -12.63 -12.28
N LEU A 51 -14.35 -12.19 -11.50
CA LEU A 51 -12.99 -12.69 -11.64
C LEU A 51 -12.92 -14.20 -11.37
N ALA A 52 -13.55 -14.64 -10.29
CA ALA A 52 -13.59 -16.04 -9.90
C ALA A 52 -14.26 -16.93 -10.98
N ALA A 53 -15.34 -16.45 -11.60
CA ALA A 53 -15.97 -17.14 -12.71
C ALA A 53 -15.03 -17.29 -13.92
N ILE A 54 -14.33 -16.22 -14.31
CA ILE A 54 -13.34 -16.24 -15.39
C ILE A 54 -12.19 -17.20 -15.06
N ALA A 55 -11.65 -17.11 -13.83
CA ALA A 55 -10.58 -17.99 -13.38
C ALA A 55 -11.02 -19.46 -13.36
N GLY A 56 -12.23 -19.73 -12.88
CA GLY A 56 -12.82 -21.07 -12.87
C GLY A 56 -12.98 -21.67 -14.27
N VAL A 57 -13.45 -20.88 -15.24
CA VAL A 57 -13.54 -21.31 -16.65
C VAL A 57 -12.16 -21.62 -17.21
N PHE A 58 -11.17 -20.74 -17.03
CA PHE A 58 -9.81 -20.98 -17.51
C PHE A 58 -9.16 -22.20 -16.82
N ALA A 59 -9.37 -22.36 -15.51
CA ALA A 59 -8.88 -23.51 -14.77
C ALA A 59 -9.52 -24.83 -15.27
N ALA A 60 -10.83 -24.82 -15.54
CA ALA A 60 -11.53 -25.98 -16.13
C ALA A 60 -10.96 -26.35 -17.50
N VAL A 61 -10.76 -25.37 -18.39
CA VAL A 61 -10.16 -25.61 -19.71
C VAL A 61 -8.75 -26.18 -19.59
N LEU A 62 -7.90 -25.63 -18.75
CA LEU A 62 -6.54 -26.14 -18.53
C LEU A 62 -6.54 -27.58 -17.98
N ARG A 63 -7.41 -27.87 -16.99
CA ARG A 63 -7.54 -29.23 -16.44
C ARG A 63 -8.03 -30.23 -17.47
N LEU A 64 -8.97 -29.84 -18.35
CA LEU A 64 -9.42 -30.68 -19.44
C LEU A 64 -8.31 -30.97 -20.45
N ILE A 65 -7.52 -29.97 -20.82
CA ILE A 65 -6.36 -30.16 -21.70
C ILE A 65 -5.35 -31.15 -21.08
N MET A 66 -5.05 -30.97 -19.80
CA MET A 66 -4.13 -31.88 -19.08
C MET A 66 -4.70 -33.31 -18.97
N MET A 67 -5.99 -33.45 -18.73
CA MET A 67 -6.69 -34.71 -18.69
C MET A 67 -6.61 -35.46 -20.05
N LEU A 68 -6.87 -34.73 -21.15
CA LEU A 68 -6.75 -35.31 -22.51
C LEU A 68 -5.32 -35.74 -22.82
N TYR A 69 -4.33 -34.97 -22.40
CA TYR A 69 -2.91 -35.29 -22.61
C TYR A 69 -2.45 -36.49 -21.78
N SER A 70 -2.94 -36.63 -20.54
CA SER A 70 -2.58 -37.75 -19.64
C SER A 70 -3.33 -39.05 -19.93
N GLY A 71 -4.30 -39.06 -20.84
CA GLY A 71 -5.13 -40.23 -21.13
C GLY A 71 -6.03 -40.67 -19.96
N ASN A 72 -6.26 -39.77 -18.99
CA ASN A 72 -7.07 -40.07 -17.81
C ASN A 72 -8.56 -40.00 -18.15
N ASN A 73 -9.33 -41.07 -17.83
CA ASN A 73 -10.77 -41.19 -18.08
C ASN A 73 -11.63 -40.61 -16.93
N ALA A 74 -11.17 -39.51 -16.28
CA ALA A 74 -11.99 -38.87 -15.28
C ALA A 74 -13.28 -38.29 -15.89
N ASP A 75 -14.33 -38.17 -15.07
CA ASP A 75 -15.58 -37.58 -15.51
C ASP A 75 -15.38 -36.07 -15.81
N VAL A 76 -15.51 -35.71 -17.11
CA VAL A 76 -15.38 -34.34 -17.62
C VAL A 76 -16.28 -33.34 -16.87
N ILE A 77 -17.52 -33.77 -16.58
CA ILE A 77 -18.50 -32.93 -15.89
C ILE A 77 -18.03 -32.64 -14.49
N SER A 78 -17.49 -33.61 -13.76
CA SER A 78 -16.93 -33.46 -12.42
C SER A 78 -15.75 -32.49 -12.41
N VAL A 79 -14.87 -32.53 -13.40
CA VAL A 79 -13.71 -31.61 -13.50
C VAL A 79 -14.13 -30.17 -13.73
N ILE A 80 -15.14 -29.95 -14.59
CA ILE A 80 -15.67 -28.60 -14.86
C ILE A 80 -16.39 -28.05 -13.62
N LEU A 81 -17.29 -28.84 -13.03
CA LEU A 81 -18.06 -28.44 -11.85
C LEU A 81 -17.15 -28.10 -10.67
N ASP A 82 -16.18 -28.97 -10.37
CA ASP A 82 -15.19 -28.75 -9.30
C ASP A 82 -14.49 -27.41 -9.47
N SER A 83 -13.98 -27.14 -10.70
CA SER A 83 -13.27 -25.89 -10.98
C SER A 83 -14.16 -24.64 -10.84
N LEU A 84 -15.40 -24.66 -11.34
CA LEU A 84 -16.29 -23.51 -11.29
C LEU A 84 -16.84 -23.28 -9.88
N VAL A 85 -17.29 -24.34 -9.20
CA VAL A 85 -17.92 -24.26 -7.89
C VAL A 85 -16.94 -23.69 -6.85
N ILE A 86 -15.73 -24.23 -6.79
CA ILE A 86 -14.73 -23.76 -5.78
C ILE A 86 -14.46 -22.27 -5.94
N TYR A 87 -14.13 -21.80 -7.14
CA TYR A 87 -13.75 -20.41 -7.35
C TYR A 87 -14.90 -19.44 -7.11
N ILE A 88 -16.07 -19.70 -7.70
CA ILE A 88 -17.24 -18.82 -7.60
C ILE A 88 -17.75 -18.77 -6.17
N LEU A 89 -17.88 -19.94 -5.52
CA LEU A 89 -18.40 -20.03 -4.18
C LEU A 89 -17.45 -19.40 -3.17
N TYR A 90 -16.14 -19.61 -3.30
CA TYR A 90 -15.12 -18.95 -2.48
C TYR A 90 -15.26 -17.43 -2.53
N ALA A 91 -15.32 -16.85 -3.74
CA ALA A 91 -15.43 -15.39 -3.90
C ALA A 91 -16.76 -14.83 -3.38
N ALA A 92 -17.87 -15.57 -3.60
CA ALA A 92 -19.19 -15.16 -3.11
C ALA A 92 -19.28 -15.22 -1.59
N LEU A 93 -18.80 -16.30 -0.97
CA LEU A 93 -18.77 -16.46 0.47
C LEU A 93 -17.84 -15.44 1.14
N TYR A 94 -16.65 -15.24 0.57
CA TYR A 94 -15.75 -14.22 1.08
C TYR A 94 -16.42 -12.84 1.09
N GLN A 95 -17.01 -12.43 -0.04
CA GLN A 95 -17.69 -11.13 -0.15
C GLN A 95 -18.88 -11.00 0.80
N PHE A 96 -19.65 -12.07 1.01
CA PHE A 96 -20.75 -12.09 1.95
C PHE A 96 -20.28 -11.99 3.40
N LEU A 97 -19.32 -12.83 3.79
CA LEU A 97 -18.82 -12.90 5.16
C LEU A 97 -18.05 -11.62 5.55
N SER A 98 -17.24 -11.07 4.65
CA SER A 98 -16.55 -9.80 4.90
C SER A 98 -17.51 -8.63 5.10
N GLY A 99 -18.63 -8.63 4.39
CA GLY A 99 -19.69 -7.64 4.58
C GLY A 99 -20.43 -7.76 5.92
N VAL A 100 -20.47 -8.96 6.51
CA VAL A 100 -21.15 -9.21 7.80
C VAL A 100 -20.21 -9.01 8.99
N MET A 101 -18.98 -9.49 8.92
CA MET A 101 -18.04 -9.51 10.05
C MET A 101 -17.12 -8.29 10.09
N GLY A 102 -16.98 -7.58 8.98
CA GLY A 102 -15.97 -6.52 8.84
C GLY A 102 -14.56 -7.07 8.56
N GLU A 103 -13.64 -6.18 8.25
CA GLU A 103 -12.24 -6.51 7.95
C GLU A 103 -11.24 -5.76 8.83
N ASP A 104 -11.70 -5.22 9.95
CA ASP A 104 -10.86 -4.36 10.82
C ASP A 104 -9.93 -5.17 11.74
N TYR A 105 -10.34 -6.38 12.11
CA TYR A 105 -9.58 -7.23 13.03
C TYR A 105 -9.00 -8.46 12.32
N LEU A 106 -7.74 -8.77 12.65
CA LEU A 106 -7.03 -9.92 12.05
C LEU A 106 -7.74 -11.26 12.27
N PRO A 107 -8.30 -11.57 13.46
CA PRO A 107 -9.06 -12.81 13.69
C PRO A 107 -10.29 -12.94 12.78
N ASP A 108 -11.04 -11.85 12.57
CA ASP A 108 -12.25 -11.85 11.75
C ASP A 108 -11.91 -12.12 10.30
N MET A 109 -10.83 -11.51 9.81
CA MET A 109 -10.30 -11.75 8.46
C MET A 109 -9.87 -13.21 8.27
N LEU A 110 -9.11 -13.76 9.25
CA LEU A 110 -8.68 -15.16 9.20
C LEU A 110 -9.89 -16.09 9.15
N PHE A 111 -10.87 -15.86 10.02
CA PHE A 111 -12.09 -16.63 10.08
C PHE A 111 -12.89 -16.56 8.78
N THR A 112 -13.06 -15.35 8.22
CA THR A 112 -13.76 -15.13 6.94
C THR A 112 -13.12 -15.93 5.81
N MET A 113 -11.79 -15.86 5.67
CA MET A 113 -11.06 -16.59 4.64
C MET A 113 -11.14 -18.11 4.85
N LEU A 114 -10.94 -18.56 6.07
CA LEU A 114 -11.00 -19.97 6.44
C LEU A 114 -12.38 -20.55 6.16
N MET A 115 -13.44 -19.87 6.54
CA MET A 115 -14.82 -20.34 6.32
C MET A 115 -15.19 -20.32 4.83
N ALA A 116 -14.80 -19.28 4.08
CA ALA A 116 -15.04 -19.22 2.64
C ALA A 116 -14.34 -20.38 1.92
N ASP A 117 -13.08 -20.67 2.29
CA ASP A 117 -12.30 -21.75 1.70
C ASP A 117 -12.84 -23.14 2.08
N LEU A 118 -13.12 -23.35 3.37
CA LEU A 118 -13.64 -24.62 3.89
C LEU A 118 -14.99 -24.97 3.25
N ILE A 119 -15.95 -24.04 3.29
CA ILE A 119 -17.31 -24.28 2.76
C ILE A 119 -17.26 -24.51 1.25
N SER A 120 -16.50 -23.70 0.49
CA SER A 120 -16.42 -23.87 -0.97
C SER A 120 -15.85 -25.23 -1.37
N ASN A 121 -14.83 -25.72 -0.67
CA ASN A 121 -14.26 -27.04 -0.92
C ASN A 121 -15.18 -28.18 -0.46
N LEU A 122 -15.84 -28.05 0.70
CA LEU A 122 -16.80 -29.07 1.16
C LEU A 122 -17.99 -29.22 0.19
N VAL A 123 -18.53 -28.10 -0.29
CA VAL A 123 -19.62 -28.11 -1.28
C VAL A 123 -19.15 -28.75 -2.59
N SER A 124 -17.95 -28.43 -3.06
CA SER A 124 -17.41 -29.08 -4.27
C SER A 124 -17.24 -30.58 -4.10
N LEU A 125 -16.69 -31.04 -2.97
CA LEU A 125 -16.56 -32.48 -2.68
C LEU A 125 -17.92 -33.19 -2.59
N ALA A 126 -18.93 -32.55 -2.01
CA ALA A 126 -20.28 -33.09 -1.92
C ALA A 126 -20.92 -33.23 -3.30
N ILE A 127 -20.81 -32.20 -4.17
CA ILE A 127 -21.32 -32.21 -5.54
C ILE A 127 -20.63 -33.33 -6.37
N CYS A 128 -19.31 -33.48 -6.21
CA CYS A 128 -18.55 -34.50 -6.93
C CYS A 128 -18.64 -35.90 -6.31
N ASN A 129 -19.44 -36.11 -5.26
CA ASN A 129 -19.61 -37.38 -4.53
C ASN A 129 -18.28 -37.99 -4.03
N LYS A 130 -17.35 -37.13 -3.58
CA LYS A 130 -15.98 -37.51 -3.13
C LYS A 130 -15.78 -37.35 -1.65
N MET A 131 -16.82 -37.19 -0.84
CA MET A 131 -16.74 -36.97 0.61
C MET A 131 -16.20 -38.20 1.34
N SER A 132 -15.27 -38.01 2.27
CA SER A 132 -14.84 -38.95 3.30
C SER A 132 -14.38 -38.19 4.53
N ASP A 133 -14.43 -38.79 5.71
CA ASP A 133 -14.07 -38.12 6.98
C ASP A 133 -12.60 -37.67 6.99
N GLU A 134 -11.72 -38.51 6.47
CA GLU A 134 -10.29 -38.19 6.35
C GLU A 134 -10.05 -36.97 5.44
N ARG A 135 -10.77 -36.89 4.32
CA ARG A 135 -10.69 -35.77 3.38
C ARG A 135 -11.20 -34.48 4.00
N ALA A 136 -12.27 -34.52 4.75
CA ALA A 136 -12.83 -33.37 5.46
C ALA A 136 -11.84 -32.81 6.49
N ALA A 137 -11.15 -33.67 7.26
CA ALA A 137 -10.12 -33.24 8.21
C ALA A 137 -8.93 -32.55 7.54
N TRP A 138 -8.44 -33.10 6.43
CA TRP A 138 -7.35 -32.50 5.67
C TRP A 138 -7.73 -31.18 5.01
N LEU A 139 -8.97 -31.01 4.57
CA LEU A 139 -9.47 -29.74 4.04
C LEU A 139 -9.34 -28.60 5.05
N LEU A 140 -9.63 -28.87 6.32
CA LEU A 140 -9.51 -27.87 7.38
C LEU A 140 -8.05 -27.40 7.54
N VAL A 141 -7.10 -28.33 7.53
CA VAL A 141 -5.66 -28.00 7.62
C VAL A 141 -5.21 -27.19 6.40
N ILE A 142 -5.63 -27.59 5.20
CA ILE A 142 -5.25 -26.89 3.97
C ILE A 142 -5.90 -25.50 3.91
N ALA A 143 -7.17 -25.37 4.31
CA ALA A 143 -7.85 -24.08 4.38
C ALA A 143 -7.16 -23.14 5.36
N ALA A 144 -6.73 -23.63 6.53
CA ALA A 144 -5.97 -22.86 7.50
C ALA A 144 -4.63 -22.38 6.94
N ILE A 145 -3.87 -23.25 6.27
CA ILE A 145 -2.59 -22.89 5.65
C ILE A 145 -2.81 -21.87 4.53
N ARG A 146 -3.81 -22.06 3.65
CA ARG A 146 -4.12 -21.11 2.56
C ARG A 146 -4.51 -19.75 3.11
N SER A 147 -5.39 -19.70 4.10
CA SER A 147 -5.83 -18.46 4.73
C SER A 147 -4.66 -17.72 5.40
N ALA A 148 -3.79 -18.43 6.11
CA ALA A 148 -2.59 -17.86 6.70
C ALA A 148 -1.62 -17.29 5.64
N LEU A 149 -1.41 -18.00 4.52
CA LEU A 149 -0.59 -17.52 3.40
C LEU A 149 -1.17 -16.26 2.76
N VAL A 150 -2.49 -16.24 2.48
CA VAL A 150 -3.16 -15.06 1.94
C VAL A 150 -2.96 -13.87 2.86
N LEU A 151 -3.18 -14.04 4.16
CA LEU A 151 -3.00 -12.98 5.15
C LEU A 151 -1.55 -12.48 5.21
N ALA A 152 -0.59 -13.38 5.30
CA ALA A 152 0.82 -13.03 5.39
C ALA A 152 1.29 -12.23 4.17
N ILE A 153 0.92 -12.68 2.96
CA ILE A 153 1.30 -12.01 1.71
C ILE A 153 0.61 -10.65 1.59
N SER A 154 -0.70 -10.58 1.86
CA SER A 154 -1.44 -9.32 1.79
C SER A 154 -0.98 -8.31 2.84
N GLN A 155 -0.66 -8.74 4.07
CA GLN A 155 -0.07 -7.85 5.07
C GLN A 155 1.25 -7.27 4.59
N LYS A 156 2.13 -8.12 4.02
CA LYS A 156 3.41 -7.68 3.47
C LYS A 156 3.23 -6.70 2.29
N ASN A 157 2.27 -6.97 1.40
CA ASN A 157 1.94 -6.07 0.29
C ASN A 157 1.46 -4.71 0.80
N ARG A 158 0.57 -4.69 1.79
CA ARG A 158 0.07 -3.45 2.40
C ARG A 158 1.21 -2.67 3.06
N GLU A 159 2.08 -3.33 3.83
CA GLU A 159 3.25 -2.70 4.46
C GLU A 159 4.12 -2.00 3.41
N VAL A 160 4.47 -2.69 2.32
CA VAL A 160 5.27 -2.12 1.22
C VAL A 160 4.57 -0.94 0.53
N GLN A 161 3.24 -1.02 0.35
CA GLN A 161 2.48 0.09 -0.24
C GLN A 161 2.44 1.30 0.71
N TYR A 162 2.26 1.08 2.01
CA TYR A 162 2.32 2.14 3.01
C TYR A 162 3.70 2.81 3.07
N GLU A 163 4.78 2.02 3.06
CA GLU A 163 6.14 2.55 3.02
C GLU A 163 6.37 3.44 1.79
N LYS A 164 5.94 3.00 0.60
CA LYS A 164 6.05 3.79 -0.63
C LYS A 164 5.24 5.08 -0.58
N LEU A 165 3.98 5.01 -0.12
CA LEU A 165 3.10 6.18 -0.02
C LEU A 165 3.67 7.19 0.96
N THR A 166 4.21 6.71 2.07
CA THR A 166 4.74 7.55 3.13
C THR A 166 6.08 8.18 2.74
N SER A 167 6.95 7.42 2.05
CA SER A 167 8.18 7.97 1.46
C SER A 167 7.87 9.04 0.41
N PHE A 168 6.86 8.82 -0.44
CA PHE A 168 6.40 9.82 -1.41
C PHE A 168 5.89 11.10 -0.72
N ALA A 169 5.06 10.95 0.31
CA ALA A 169 4.58 12.09 1.10
C ALA A 169 5.75 12.87 1.75
N ALA A 170 6.74 12.15 2.32
CA ALA A 170 7.91 12.75 2.91
C ALA A 170 8.71 13.63 1.93
N ASN A 171 8.92 13.11 0.70
CA ASN A 171 9.62 13.86 -0.35
C ASN A 171 8.86 15.14 -0.73
N ILE A 172 7.53 15.05 -0.91
CA ILE A 172 6.73 16.24 -1.21
C ILE A 172 6.80 17.27 -0.06
N TYR A 173 6.86 16.83 1.18
CA TYR A 173 7.01 17.77 2.31
C TYR A 173 8.36 18.46 2.34
N ALA A 174 9.43 17.74 2.01
CA ALA A 174 10.74 18.35 1.83
C ALA A 174 10.71 19.43 0.73
N ASP A 175 10.07 19.13 -0.40
CA ASP A 175 9.91 20.08 -1.50
C ASP A 175 9.09 21.32 -1.09
N ILE A 176 7.99 21.14 -0.33
CA ILE A 176 7.20 22.26 0.21
C ILE A 176 8.06 23.14 1.12
N PHE A 177 8.88 22.53 1.98
CA PHE A 177 9.77 23.27 2.86
C PHE A 177 10.79 24.11 2.07
N PHE A 178 11.43 23.54 1.04
CA PHE A 178 12.35 24.27 0.18
C PHE A 178 11.66 25.40 -0.57
N LEU A 179 10.45 25.18 -1.06
CA LEU A 179 9.65 26.21 -1.71
C LEU A 179 9.30 27.35 -0.75
N GLN A 180 8.92 27.04 0.49
CA GLN A 180 8.66 28.07 1.52
C GLN A 180 9.90 28.87 1.87
N LYS A 181 11.06 28.22 1.99
CA LYS A 181 12.35 28.89 2.22
C LYS A 181 12.71 29.81 1.05
N SER A 182 12.58 29.31 -0.19
CA SER A 182 12.83 30.10 -1.40
C SER A 182 11.89 31.29 -1.51
N LYS A 183 10.60 31.12 -1.14
CA LYS A 183 9.64 32.22 -1.07
C LYS A 183 10.10 33.30 -0.11
N LYS A 184 10.58 32.93 1.10
CA LYS A 184 11.09 33.90 2.07
C LYS A 184 12.30 34.69 1.54
N GLN A 185 13.23 34.00 0.84
CA GLN A 185 14.38 34.68 0.21
C GLN A 185 13.94 35.63 -0.91
N LEU A 186 12.95 35.25 -1.72
CA LEU A 186 12.37 36.14 -2.73
C LEU A 186 11.66 37.34 -2.11
N ASP A 187 10.95 37.19 -0.98
CA ASP A 187 10.35 38.28 -0.22
C ASP A 187 11.41 39.30 0.18
N GLU A 188 12.51 38.80 0.75
CA GLU A 188 13.63 39.69 1.18
C GLU A 188 14.29 40.40 -0.02
N MET A 189 14.50 39.68 -1.14
CA MET A 189 15.06 40.30 -2.37
C MET A 189 14.11 41.36 -2.96
N THR A 190 12.82 41.08 -3.00
CA THR A 190 11.78 42.00 -3.47
C THR A 190 11.72 43.24 -2.65
N ALA A 191 11.73 43.11 -1.30
CA ALA A 191 11.74 44.21 -0.37
C ALA A 191 13.01 45.08 -0.53
N ARG A 192 14.20 44.47 -0.70
CA ARG A 192 15.46 45.19 -0.95
C ARG A 192 15.41 45.93 -2.30
N SER A 193 14.91 45.30 -3.37
CA SER A 193 14.77 45.95 -4.67
C SER A 193 13.84 47.16 -4.60
N PHE A 194 12.73 47.03 -3.88
CA PHE A 194 11.82 48.15 -3.66
C PHE A 194 12.45 49.28 -2.83
N SER A 195 13.24 48.97 -1.80
CA SER A 195 14.01 49.95 -1.03
C SER A 195 15.01 50.73 -1.90
N ILE A 196 15.72 50.00 -2.81
CA ILE A 196 16.62 50.61 -3.79
C ILE A 196 15.85 51.57 -4.72
N TYR A 197 14.69 51.13 -5.23
CA TYR A 197 13.81 51.98 -6.06
C TYR A 197 13.44 53.27 -5.36
N GLN A 198 13.13 53.22 -4.05
CA GLN A 198 12.75 54.43 -3.26
C GLN A 198 13.91 55.38 -3.00
N THR A 199 15.14 54.87 -2.88
CA THR A 199 16.31 55.66 -2.55
C THR A 199 17.01 56.28 -3.76
N LEU A 200 16.77 55.74 -4.97
CA LEU A 200 17.40 56.23 -6.18
C LEU A 200 16.74 57.53 -6.70
N PRO A 201 17.54 58.50 -7.23
CA PRO A 201 17.02 59.68 -7.90
C PRO A 201 16.05 59.39 -9.03
N HIS A 202 15.05 60.27 -9.27
CA HIS A 202 14.03 60.08 -10.30
C HIS A 202 14.55 59.90 -11.70
N GLU A 203 15.68 60.49 -12.03
CA GLU A 203 16.32 60.48 -13.34
C GLU A 203 17.23 59.27 -13.57
N SER A 204 17.43 58.41 -12.55
CA SER A 204 18.32 57.26 -12.66
C SER A 204 17.69 56.11 -13.44
N PRO A 205 18.33 55.59 -14.53
CA PRO A 205 17.85 54.44 -15.27
C PRO A 205 17.78 53.16 -14.40
N LEU A 206 18.60 53.08 -13.31
CA LEU A 206 18.59 51.96 -12.38
C LEU A 206 17.30 51.92 -11.53
N ARG A 207 16.62 53.06 -11.37
CA ARG A 207 15.36 53.10 -10.62
C ARG A 207 14.27 52.26 -11.26
N GLN A 208 14.14 52.37 -12.58
CA GLN A 208 13.15 51.60 -13.34
C GLN A 208 13.48 50.09 -13.33
N GLN A 209 14.75 49.72 -13.37
CA GLN A 209 15.20 48.32 -13.25
C GLN A 209 14.91 47.74 -11.87
N ALA A 210 15.14 48.50 -10.81
CA ALA A 210 14.83 48.09 -9.42
C ALA A 210 13.34 47.85 -9.23
N LEU A 211 12.47 48.71 -9.81
CA LEU A 211 11.01 48.51 -9.78
C LEU A 211 10.59 47.26 -10.55
N SER A 212 11.14 47.06 -11.74
CA SER A 212 10.87 45.88 -12.57
C SER A 212 11.24 44.59 -11.85
N LEU A 213 12.42 44.59 -11.17
CA LEU A 213 12.87 43.43 -10.40
C LEU A 213 11.96 43.14 -9.20
N ALA A 214 11.49 44.19 -8.49
CA ALA A 214 10.53 44.04 -7.40
C ALA A 214 9.19 43.46 -7.89
N ASN A 215 8.67 43.91 -9.03
CA ASN A 215 7.45 43.41 -9.60
C ASN A 215 7.59 41.95 -10.05
N MET A 216 8.68 41.58 -10.71
CA MET A 216 8.97 40.20 -11.07
C MET A 216 9.05 39.26 -9.85
N GLY A 217 9.72 39.73 -8.78
CA GLY A 217 9.79 39.01 -7.52
C GLY A 217 8.40 38.76 -6.91
N HIS A 218 7.51 39.74 -6.98
CA HIS A 218 6.15 39.62 -6.49
C HIS A 218 5.31 38.61 -7.29
N GLU A 219 5.44 38.56 -8.62
CA GLU A 219 4.77 37.59 -9.47
C GLU A 219 5.26 36.16 -9.17
N VAL A 220 6.56 35.97 -9.09
CA VAL A 220 7.15 34.66 -8.74
C VAL A 220 6.67 34.18 -7.36
N MET A 221 6.60 35.06 -6.36
CA MET A 221 6.07 34.71 -5.03
C MET A 221 4.62 34.24 -5.07
N LYS A 222 3.78 34.86 -5.91
CA LYS A 222 2.39 34.45 -6.08
C LYS A 222 2.31 33.04 -6.64
N ASP A 223 3.15 32.70 -7.63
CA ASP A 223 3.20 31.37 -8.21
C ASP A 223 3.67 30.31 -7.20
N TYR A 224 4.73 30.62 -6.42
CA TYR A 224 5.17 29.75 -5.32
C TYR A 224 4.06 29.50 -4.30
N SER A 225 3.31 30.54 -3.93
CA SER A 225 2.19 30.43 -2.97
C SER A 225 1.09 29.50 -3.50
N ASN A 226 0.78 29.59 -4.79
CA ASN A 226 -0.21 28.73 -5.43
C ASN A 226 0.25 27.27 -5.49
N ILE A 227 1.52 27.01 -5.84
CA ILE A 227 2.10 25.68 -5.88
C ILE A 227 2.09 25.04 -4.50
N VAL A 228 2.58 25.74 -3.47
CA VAL A 228 2.60 25.26 -2.08
C VAL A 228 1.20 24.93 -1.59
N SER A 229 0.22 25.82 -1.85
CA SER A 229 -1.18 25.59 -1.47
C SER A 229 -1.79 24.37 -2.17
N GLY A 230 -1.49 24.19 -3.46
CA GLY A 230 -1.94 23.04 -4.25
C GLY A 230 -1.37 21.72 -3.73
N LEU A 231 -0.05 21.68 -3.46
CA LEU A 231 0.61 20.50 -2.90
C LEU A 231 0.09 20.18 -1.50
N ALA A 232 -0.06 21.18 -0.62
CA ALA A 232 -0.59 20.99 0.73
C ALA A 232 -2.01 20.39 0.71
N LYS A 233 -2.88 20.87 -0.19
CA LYS A 233 -4.23 20.31 -0.37
C LYS A 233 -4.19 18.86 -0.88
N ALA A 234 -3.33 18.56 -1.85
CA ALA A 234 -3.21 17.21 -2.39
C ALA A 234 -2.80 16.20 -1.30
N ILE A 235 -1.93 16.62 -0.38
CA ILE A 235 -1.48 15.76 0.72
C ILE A 235 -2.56 15.61 1.79
N GLN A 236 -3.26 16.68 2.16
CA GLN A 236 -4.34 16.62 3.16
C GLN A 236 -5.45 15.63 2.76
N VAL A 237 -5.78 15.54 1.48
CA VAL A 237 -6.77 14.57 0.97
C VAL A 237 -6.28 13.13 1.15
N THR A 238 -4.98 12.88 1.10
CA THR A 238 -4.39 11.53 1.22
C THR A 238 -4.23 11.09 2.69
N GLN A 239 -4.30 12.01 3.66
CA GLN A 239 -3.87 11.77 5.06
C GLN A 239 -4.99 11.67 6.09
N GLN A 240 -6.24 11.88 5.73
CA GLN A 240 -7.30 12.08 6.74
C GLN A 240 -7.67 10.84 7.59
N GLU A 241 -7.14 9.63 7.32
CA GLU A 241 -7.75 8.43 7.91
C GLU A 241 -6.83 7.41 8.62
N SER A 242 -5.52 7.51 8.63
CA SER A 242 -4.70 6.42 9.23
C SER A 242 -3.71 6.91 10.29
N PRO A 243 -3.83 6.50 11.55
CA PRO A 243 -2.78 6.71 12.54
C PRO A 243 -1.53 5.91 12.15
N MET A 244 -0.32 6.46 12.40
CA MET A 244 0.96 5.85 12.04
C MET A 244 1.77 5.53 13.28
N LEU A 245 2.50 4.41 13.28
CA LEU A 245 3.45 4.07 14.33
C LEU A 245 4.65 5.02 14.31
N LEU A 246 5.11 5.42 15.50
CA LEU A 246 6.27 6.30 15.64
C LEU A 246 7.52 5.72 14.98
N SER A 247 7.72 4.39 15.05
CA SER A 247 8.80 3.68 14.36
C SER A 247 8.75 3.83 12.84
N GLN A 248 7.54 3.86 12.26
CA GLN A 248 7.36 4.08 10.82
C GLN A 248 7.72 5.51 10.43
N ILE A 249 7.30 6.51 11.23
CA ILE A 249 7.65 7.91 11.00
C ILE A 249 9.16 8.11 11.03
N CYS A 250 9.85 7.50 12.00
CA CYS A 250 11.31 7.56 12.12
C CYS A 250 12.02 6.99 10.89
N ARG A 251 11.61 5.82 10.41
CA ARG A 251 12.17 5.20 9.19
C ARG A 251 12.01 6.10 7.96
N ILE A 252 10.87 6.77 7.85
CA ILE A 252 10.59 7.67 6.73
C ILE A 252 11.48 8.92 6.81
N LEU A 253 11.66 9.48 8.02
CA LEU A 253 12.57 10.60 8.24
C LEU A 253 14.00 10.21 7.86
N GLU A 254 14.49 9.06 8.28
CA GLU A 254 15.83 8.59 7.91
C GLU A 254 15.98 8.38 6.39
N ALA A 255 14.99 7.78 5.75
CA ALA A 255 15.01 7.55 4.29
C ALA A 255 14.91 8.86 3.50
N GLY A 256 13.97 9.74 3.86
CA GLY A 256 13.68 10.97 3.12
C GLY A 256 14.73 12.07 3.33
N THR A 257 15.39 12.10 4.48
CA THR A 257 16.41 13.15 4.78
C THR A 257 17.82 12.78 4.31
N ARG A 258 18.08 11.49 4.02
CA ARG A 258 19.42 10.97 3.74
C ARG A 258 20.20 11.74 2.67
N GLU A 259 19.54 12.06 1.55
CA GLU A 259 20.15 12.82 0.45
C GLU A 259 20.26 14.31 0.77
N THR A 260 19.27 14.84 1.49
CA THR A 260 19.14 16.27 1.80
C THR A 260 20.16 16.74 2.82
N ILE A 261 20.53 15.89 3.78
CA ILE A 261 21.48 16.23 4.86
C ILE A 261 22.92 15.82 4.56
N ALA A 262 23.19 15.17 3.42
CA ALA A 262 24.55 14.75 3.08
C ALA A 262 25.52 15.94 3.10
N PRO A 263 26.73 15.80 3.72
CA PRO A 263 27.37 14.57 4.21
C PRO A 263 27.03 14.16 5.65
N ALA A 264 26.13 14.83 6.35
CA ALA A 264 25.75 14.51 7.73
C ALA A 264 25.09 13.14 7.84
N ARG A 265 25.24 12.47 9.00
CA ARG A 265 24.61 11.18 9.29
C ARG A 265 23.54 11.36 10.35
N LEU A 266 22.34 10.86 10.07
CA LEU A 266 21.21 10.83 11.00
C LEU A 266 21.13 9.48 11.69
N HIS A 267 21.00 9.48 13.02
CA HIS A 267 20.69 8.32 13.85
C HIS A 267 19.47 8.64 14.72
N ILE A 268 18.42 7.88 14.59
CA ILE A 268 17.21 8.02 15.42
C ILE A 268 17.15 6.83 16.38
N HIS A 269 17.20 7.13 17.68
CA HIS A 269 16.99 6.16 18.75
C HIS A 269 15.56 6.27 19.24
N LEU A 270 14.81 5.16 19.18
CA LEU A 270 13.43 5.11 19.58
C LEU A 270 13.26 4.17 20.78
N GLU A 271 12.72 4.70 21.88
CA GLU A 271 12.35 3.92 23.06
C GLU A 271 10.82 3.93 23.22
N GLY A 272 10.19 2.76 22.93
CA GLY A 272 8.74 2.60 22.88
C GLY A 272 8.16 2.93 21.50
N ASP A 273 7.00 2.34 21.17
CA ASP A 273 6.31 2.59 19.91
C ASP A 273 4.84 2.90 20.18
N ILE A 274 4.33 4.00 19.64
CA ILE A 274 2.95 4.45 19.82
C ILE A 274 2.33 4.86 18.48
N LEU A 275 1.01 4.73 18.39
CA LEU A 275 0.21 5.19 17.26
C LEU A 275 -0.04 6.70 17.37
N ILE A 276 0.41 7.46 16.38
CA ILE A 276 0.26 8.92 16.31
C ILE A 276 -0.86 9.24 15.32
N LYS A 277 -1.90 9.90 15.83
CA LYS A 277 -2.93 10.54 15.01
C LYS A 277 -2.44 11.92 14.61
N GLY A 278 -2.59 12.29 13.34
CA GLY A 278 -2.08 13.59 12.85
C GLY A 278 -0.54 13.65 12.86
N TYR A 279 0.12 12.56 12.57
CA TYR A 279 1.58 12.40 12.55
C TYR A 279 2.32 13.44 11.72
N TYR A 280 1.62 14.16 10.89
CA TYR A 280 2.14 15.16 9.98
C TYR A 280 2.85 16.32 10.68
N ASP A 281 2.21 16.91 11.69
CA ASP A 281 2.80 18.03 12.43
C ASP A 281 4.09 17.59 13.13
N PHE A 282 4.07 16.39 13.69
CA PHE A 282 5.24 15.78 14.32
C PHE A 282 6.37 15.53 13.31
N PHE A 283 6.03 15.01 12.12
CA PHE A 283 6.97 14.80 11.03
C PHE A 283 7.62 16.12 10.59
N ILE A 284 6.83 17.19 10.40
CA ILE A 284 7.35 18.51 10.03
C ILE A 284 8.33 19.04 11.06
N VAL A 285 7.97 18.96 12.34
CA VAL A 285 8.83 19.47 13.42
C VAL A 285 10.18 18.74 13.43
N LEU A 286 10.16 17.40 13.41
CA LEU A 286 11.38 16.60 13.40
C LEU A 286 12.22 16.84 12.14
N ASN A 287 11.60 16.86 10.97
CA ASN A 287 12.29 17.11 9.71
C ASN A 287 12.97 18.49 9.70
N ASN A 288 12.29 19.53 10.20
CA ASN A 288 12.85 20.86 10.30
C ASN A 288 14.04 20.93 11.27
N LEU A 289 13.97 20.24 12.41
CA LEU A 289 15.08 20.16 13.37
C LEU A 289 16.29 19.47 12.76
N ILE A 290 16.09 18.36 12.07
CA ILE A 290 17.15 17.59 11.39
C ILE A 290 17.83 18.43 10.30
N ILE A 291 17.04 19.10 9.45
CA ILE A 291 17.57 19.92 8.36
C ILE A 291 18.31 21.14 8.94
N ASN A 292 17.77 21.80 9.97
CA ASN A 292 18.44 22.94 10.62
C ASN A 292 19.78 22.52 11.24
N ALA A 293 19.84 21.35 11.88
CA ALA A 293 21.10 20.83 12.44
C ALA A 293 22.15 20.58 11.34
N ALA A 294 21.74 19.97 10.21
CA ALA A 294 22.63 19.76 9.07
C ALA A 294 23.11 21.07 8.45
N GLN A 295 22.23 22.08 8.31
CA GLN A 295 22.58 23.41 7.80
C GLN A 295 23.50 24.20 8.74
N ALA A 296 23.42 23.91 10.04
CA ALA A 296 24.36 24.46 11.03
C ALA A 296 25.76 23.83 11.00
N GLY A 297 25.99 22.86 10.08
CA GLY A 297 27.28 22.19 9.91
C GLY A 297 27.47 20.93 10.76
N ALA A 298 26.41 20.36 11.33
CA ALA A 298 26.52 19.09 12.05
C ALA A 298 26.93 17.96 11.12
N HIS A 299 27.95 17.18 11.48
CA HIS A 299 28.37 15.99 10.76
C HIS A 299 27.63 14.74 11.22
N GLN A 300 27.10 14.75 12.43
CA GLN A 300 26.30 13.70 13.02
C GLN A 300 25.12 14.32 13.77
N ILE A 301 23.93 13.81 13.52
CA ILE A 301 22.67 14.22 14.12
C ILE A 301 22.09 13.02 14.82
N THR A 302 21.85 13.12 16.12
CA THR A 302 21.22 12.06 16.91
C THR A 302 19.89 12.60 17.44
N ALA A 303 18.81 11.89 17.15
CA ALA A 303 17.48 12.17 17.70
C ALA A 303 17.07 11.03 18.64
N GLU A 304 16.78 11.36 19.90
CA GLU A 304 16.30 10.40 20.89
C GLU A 304 14.81 10.68 21.13
N LEU A 305 13.99 9.66 20.89
CA LEU A 305 12.54 9.74 21.01
C LEU A 305 12.06 8.71 22.02
N THR A 306 11.46 9.16 23.10
CA THR A 306 10.91 8.30 24.16
C THR A 306 9.39 8.42 24.19
N ALA A 307 8.68 7.30 23.99
CA ALA A 307 7.23 7.25 24.10
C ALA A 307 6.82 6.75 25.48
N LYS A 308 6.30 7.62 26.34
CA LYS A 308 5.77 7.29 27.69
C LYS A 308 4.32 7.72 27.84
N ASN A 309 3.44 6.80 28.28
CA ASN A 309 2.05 7.10 28.70
C ASN A 309 1.25 7.97 27.70
N ARG A 310 1.31 7.68 26.40
CA ARG A 310 0.69 8.45 25.30
C ARG A 310 1.28 9.83 25.06
N SER A 311 2.43 10.17 25.59
CA SER A 311 3.19 11.38 25.27
C SER A 311 4.55 11.01 24.65
N ILE A 312 5.08 11.91 23.81
CA ILE A 312 6.40 11.80 23.19
C ILE A 312 7.27 12.90 23.77
N THR A 313 8.44 12.58 24.22
CA THR A 313 9.50 13.51 24.62
C THR A 313 10.72 13.32 23.75
#